data_88a3c7d3a8710b948b7c808c41c9be3e
#
_entry.id   88a3c7d3a8710b948b7c808c41c9be3e
#
_cell.length_a   1.000
_cell.length_b   1.000
_cell.length_c   1.000
_cell.angle_alpha   90.00
_cell.angle_beta   90.00
_cell.angle_gamma   90.00
#
_symmetry.space_group_name_H-M   'P 1'
#
loop_
_entity.id
_entity.type
_entity.pdbx_description
1 polymer ?
#
loop_
_entity_poly.entity_id
_entity_poly.type
_entity_poly.pdbx_seq_one_letter_code
_entity_poly.pdbx_strand_id
1 'polypeptide(L)'
;MTSGSESFQRLLNVGCGRCYHQDWTNIDLVAHGPGVRQYDLRRGLPYEDGSFDAVYHSHVLEHLTPQDARGMLAECKRVLRPGGVLRLAVPDLEGIARGYLKTLESAASGDELEMANHRWMTLELIDQLVRQRGGGEMGQAMWNRDSVNLEFVRSRIGGEMGDHKNSGTRKTVSQRLGKVVSNLRKHAALAAVTLIDGKTGRAAYREGSFRQSGEIHRWMYDRISLAELLQEVGYRNASVQTAESSRITSFDSYQLDRDERGQVRKPDSLFMEAVKPLTIAHAASIEASRKVA
;
A
#
# COMPACT_ATOMS: atom_id res chain seq x y z
N MET A 1 -19.75 -15.11 -38.03
CA MET A 1 -19.18 -15.51 -36.71
C MET A 1 -17.84 -14.82 -36.60
N THR A 2 -17.82 -13.60 -36.09
CA THR A 2 -16.58 -12.87 -35.82
C THR A 2 -16.11 -13.26 -34.43
N SER A 3 -15.06 -14.07 -34.36
CA SER A 3 -14.34 -14.35 -33.12
C SER A 3 -13.71 -13.04 -32.65
N GLY A 4 -14.40 -12.35 -31.74
CA GLY A 4 -13.78 -11.30 -30.98
C GLY A 4 -12.64 -11.91 -30.19
N SER A 5 -11.41 -11.60 -30.52
CA SER A 5 -10.27 -11.91 -29.67
C SER A 5 -10.49 -11.15 -28.37
N GLU A 6 -10.88 -11.82 -27.30
CA GLU A 6 -10.79 -11.28 -25.95
C GLU A 6 -9.31 -10.94 -25.72
N SER A 7 -8.96 -9.68 -25.88
CA SER A 7 -7.63 -9.22 -25.56
C SER A 7 -7.51 -9.27 -24.02
N PHE A 8 -6.79 -10.26 -23.52
CA PHE A 8 -6.47 -10.36 -22.10
C PHE A 8 -5.81 -9.06 -21.63
N GLN A 9 -6.36 -8.45 -20.58
CA GLN A 9 -5.78 -7.27 -19.99
C GLN A 9 -4.42 -7.62 -19.38
N ARG A 10 -3.43 -6.79 -19.62
CA ARG A 10 -2.10 -6.89 -18.97
C ARG A 10 -2.11 -6.06 -17.72
N LEU A 11 -2.09 -6.71 -16.57
CA LEU A 11 -2.34 -6.14 -15.25
C LEU A 11 -1.08 -6.26 -14.38
N LEU A 12 -0.69 -5.19 -13.68
CA LEU A 12 0.47 -5.15 -12.80
C LEU A 12 0.07 -4.77 -11.38
N ASN A 13 0.41 -5.63 -10.41
CA ASN A 13 0.23 -5.40 -8.98
C ASN A 13 1.60 -5.13 -8.33
N VAL A 14 1.79 -3.91 -7.84
CA VAL A 14 3.07 -3.40 -7.33
C VAL A 14 3.05 -3.36 -5.80
N GLY A 15 4.02 -4.01 -5.16
CA GLY A 15 4.04 -4.13 -3.71
C GLY A 15 2.88 -5.00 -3.21
N CYS A 16 2.65 -6.11 -3.90
CA CYS A 16 1.45 -6.93 -3.73
C CYS A 16 1.35 -7.62 -2.35
N GLY A 17 2.44 -7.71 -1.60
CA GLY A 17 2.45 -8.42 -0.34
C GLY A 17 1.95 -9.86 -0.47
N ARG A 18 0.95 -10.19 0.34
CA ARG A 18 0.26 -11.49 0.32
C ARG A 18 -1.07 -11.45 -0.43
N CYS A 19 -1.53 -10.24 -0.82
CA CYS A 19 -2.77 -10.05 -1.54
C CYS A 19 -2.48 -9.89 -3.04
N TYR A 20 -2.56 -11.00 -3.78
CA TYR A 20 -2.28 -11.05 -5.21
C TYR A 20 -3.17 -12.05 -5.92
N HIS A 21 -3.34 -11.87 -7.23
CA HIS A 21 -4.11 -12.78 -8.10
C HIS A 21 -3.22 -13.28 -9.24
N GLN A 22 -3.44 -14.52 -9.67
CA GLN A 22 -2.60 -15.19 -10.69
C GLN A 22 -2.65 -14.53 -12.07
N ASP A 23 -3.75 -13.87 -12.42
CA ASP A 23 -3.91 -13.16 -13.68
C ASP A 23 -3.19 -11.81 -13.72
N TRP A 24 -2.60 -11.40 -12.59
CA TRP A 24 -1.79 -10.21 -12.48
C TRP A 24 -0.31 -10.54 -12.50
N THR A 25 0.47 -9.69 -13.13
CA THR A 25 1.91 -9.65 -12.91
C THR A 25 2.15 -9.06 -11.52
N ASN A 26 2.67 -9.87 -10.58
CA ASN A 26 2.81 -9.45 -9.19
C ASN A 26 4.28 -9.25 -8.85
N ILE A 27 4.63 -8.08 -8.28
CA ILE A 27 5.98 -7.77 -7.82
C ILE A 27 5.97 -7.25 -6.38
N ASP A 28 6.96 -7.67 -5.60
CA ASP A 28 7.14 -7.23 -4.21
C ASP A 28 8.61 -7.34 -3.80
N LEU A 29 9.02 -6.62 -2.77
CA LEU A 29 10.35 -6.72 -2.17
C LEU A 29 10.64 -8.14 -1.64
N VAL A 30 9.58 -8.85 -1.23
CA VAL A 30 9.62 -10.22 -0.72
C VAL A 30 8.65 -11.10 -1.52
N ALA A 31 9.12 -12.17 -2.14
CA ALA A 31 8.25 -13.15 -2.81
C ALA A 31 7.48 -13.96 -1.74
N HIS A 32 6.24 -13.60 -1.48
CA HIS A 32 5.38 -14.25 -0.49
C HIS A 32 4.68 -15.53 -0.99
N GLY A 33 4.73 -15.81 -2.29
CA GLY A 33 4.13 -16.99 -2.88
C GLY A 33 4.52 -17.21 -4.34
N PRO A 34 4.04 -18.32 -4.96
CA PRO A 34 4.24 -18.57 -6.37
C PRO A 34 3.56 -17.47 -7.20
N GLY A 35 4.21 -17.02 -8.27
CA GLY A 35 3.68 -15.94 -9.11
C GLY A 35 4.01 -14.52 -8.62
N VAL A 36 4.70 -14.36 -7.47
CA VAL A 36 5.22 -13.09 -7.01
C VAL A 36 6.71 -12.98 -7.34
N ARG A 37 7.06 -12.05 -8.23
CA ARG A 37 8.45 -11.74 -8.57
C ARG A 37 9.06 -10.85 -7.49
N GLN A 38 10.17 -11.30 -6.89
CA GLN A 38 10.93 -10.46 -5.96
C GLN A 38 11.62 -9.34 -6.70
N TYR A 39 11.33 -8.09 -6.32
CA TYR A 39 11.91 -6.91 -6.94
C TYR A 39 11.92 -5.70 -6.00
N ASP A 40 12.99 -4.91 -6.05
CA ASP A 40 13.14 -3.67 -5.29
C ASP A 40 12.67 -2.48 -6.13
N LEU A 41 11.51 -1.93 -5.78
CA LEU A 41 10.84 -0.83 -6.49
C LEU A 41 11.67 0.46 -6.57
N ARG A 42 12.66 0.63 -5.69
CA ARG A 42 13.58 1.78 -5.72
C ARG A 42 14.48 1.81 -6.97
N ARG A 43 14.49 0.74 -7.74
CA ARG A 43 15.24 0.63 -9.03
C ARG A 43 14.37 0.98 -10.24
N GLY A 44 13.17 1.53 -10.05
CA GLY A 44 12.16 1.66 -11.10
C GLY A 44 11.43 0.35 -11.36
N LEU A 45 10.52 0.32 -12.35
CA LEU A 45 9.77 -0.89 -12.72
C LEU A 45 10.46 -1.62 -13.88
N PRO A 46 10.69 -2.96 -13.77
CA PRO A 46 11.47 -3.73 -14.76
C PRO A 46 10.64 -4.12 -16.00
N TYR A 47 9.87 -3.18 -16.53
CA TYR A 47 8.99 -3.36 -17.67
C TYR A 47 9.12 -2.21 -18.64
N GLU A 48 8.79 -2.45 -19.91
CA GLU A 48 8.84 -1.46 -20.99
C GLU A 48 7.69 -0.44 -20.87
N ASP A 49 7.84 0.69 -21.52
CA ASP A 49 6.81 1.72 -21.61
C ASP A 49 5.53 1.16 -22.24
N GLY A 50 4.39 1.49 -21.62
CA GLY A 50 3.09 1.07 -22.17
C GLY A 50 2.81 -0.42 -22.12
N SER A 51 3.48 -1.18 -21.24
CA SER A 51 3.35 -2.63 -21.13
C SER A 51 2.04 -3.09 -20.52
N PHE A 52 1.33 -2.23 -19.76
CA PHE A 52 0.18 -2.62 -18.96
C PHE A 52 -1.06 -1.77 -19.25
N ASP A 53 -2.23 -2.41 -19.18
CA ASP A 53 -3.54 -1.79 -19.27
C ASP A 53 -3.95 -1.15 -17.94
N ALA A 54 -3.58 -1.79 -16.84
CA ALA A 54 -3.77 -1.26 -15.50
C ALA A 54 -2.59 -1.56 -14.58
N VAL A 55 -2.37 -0.67 -13.62
CA VAL A 55 -1.43 -0.82 -12.50
C VAL A 55 -2.21 -0.64 -11.21
N TYR A 56 -1.97 -1.53 -10.26
CA TYR A 56 -2.55 -1.48 -8.92
C TYR A 56 -1.46 -1.52 -7.86
N HIS A 57 -1.65 -0.77 -6.79
CA HIS A 57 -0.92 -0.95 -5.54
C HIS A 57 -1.77 -0.55 -4.34
N SER A 58 -1.54 -1.23 -3.23
CA SER A 58 -2.28 -1.00 -1.99
C SER A 58 -1.31 -0.93 -0.82
N HIS A 59 -1.39 0.16 -0.06
CA HIS A 59 -0.54 0.40 1.12
C HIS A 59 0.96 0.30 0.82
N VAL A 60 1.39 1.04 -0.19
CA VAL A 60 2.79 1.17 -0.62
C VAL A 60 3.25 2.62 -0.56
N LEU A 61 2.38 3.54 -1.01
CA LEU A 61 2.75 4.93 -1.24
C LEU A 61 3.09 5.67 0.06
N GLU A 62 2.39 5.35 1.15
CA GLU A 62 2.59 5.92 2.47
C GLU A 62 3.97 5.58 3.09
N HIS A 63 4.60 4.51 2.63
CA HIS A 63 5.94 4.10 3.08
C HIS A 63 7.07 4.84 2.36
N LEU A 64 6.74 5.64 1.35
CA LEU A 64 7.67 6.43 0.56
C LEU A 64 7.72 7.88 1.04
N THR A 65 8.88 8.52 0.85
CA THR A 65 8.93 9.99 0.99
C THR A 65 8.10 10.63 -0.13
N PRO A 66 7.62 11.89 0.02
CA PRO A 66 6.89 12.56 -1.06
C PRO A 66 7.65 12.59 -2.39
N GLN A 67 8.97 12.65 -2.36
CA GLN A 67 9.81 12.61 -3.57
C GLN A 67 9.84 11.20 -4.18
N ASP A 68 10.05 10.16 -3.37
CA ASP A 68 10.08 8.78 -3.85
C ASP A 68 8.70 8.34 -4.36
N ALA A 69 7.62 8.84 -3.73
CA ALA A 69 6.25 8.62 -4.18
C ALA A 69 6.00 9.18 -5.60
N ARG A 70 6.49 10.40 -5.87
CA ARG A 70 6.45 10.97 -7.24
C ARG A 70 7.19 10.08 -8.24
N GLY A 71 8.38 9.62 -7.88
CA GLY A 71 9.18 8.72 -8.71
C GLY A 71 8.47 7.39 -9.00
N MET A 72 7.89 6.77 -7.98
CA MET A 72 7.12 5.52 -8.13
C MET A 72 5.89 5.72 -9.02
N LEU A 73 5.12 6.78 -8.80
CA LEU A 73 3.93 7.08 -9.61
C LEU A 73 4.31 7.41 -11.06
N ALA A 74 5.45 8.07 -11.30
CA ALA A 74 5.96 8.31 -12.64
C ALA A 74 6.33 6.99 -13.36
N GLU A 75 6.94 6.03 -12.66
CA GLU A 75 7.22 4.70 -13.18
C GLU A 75 5.95 3.91 -13.47
N CYS A 76 4.95 3.95 -12.57
CA CYS A 76 3.63 3.37 -12.81
C CYS A 76 3.00 3.98 -14.09
N LYS A 77 3.09 5.31 -14.27
CA LYS A 77 2.60 5.99 -15.47
C LYS A 77 3.40 5.58 -16.71
N ARG A 78 4.71 5.41 -16.61
CA ARG A 78 5.56 5.01 -17.73
C ARG A 78 5.12 3.65 -18.28
N VAL A 79 4.95 2.67 -17.42
CA VAL A 79 4.59 1.30 -17.81
C VAL A 79 3.13 1.13 -18.21
N LEU A 80 2.24 2.07 -17.86
CA LEU A 80 0.86 2.09 -18.36
C LEU A 80 0.83 2.50 -19.83
N ARG A 81 -0.02 1.86 -20.63
CA ARG A 81 -0.35 2.34 -21.99
C ARG A 81 -1.12 3.66 -21.92
N PRO A 82 -1.14 4.47 -22.99
CA PRO A 82 -2.06 5.60 -23.08
C PRO A 82 -3.51 5.16 -22.83
N GLY A 83 -4.23 5.87 -21.97
CA GLY A 83 -5.58 5.50 -21.51
C GLY A 83 -5.61 4.41 -20.43
N GLY A 84 -4.47 3.86 -20.03
CA GLY A 84 -4.38 2.87 -18.94
C GLY A 84 -4.72 3.46 -17.57
N VAL A 85 -5.19 2.62 -16.67
CA VAL A 85 -5.70 2.99 -15.34
C VAL A 85 -4.68 2.68 -14.26
N LEU A 86 -4.40 3.67 -13.41
CA LEU A 86 -3.78 3.46 -12.10
C LEU A 86 -4.90 3.37 -11.07
N ARG A 87 -4.92 2.29 -10.27
CA ARG A 87 -5.71 2.16 -9.05
C ARG A 87 -4.80 2.05 -7.86
N LEU A 88 -5.10 2.78 -6.81
CA LEU A 88 -4.32 2.71 -5.57
C LEU A 88 -5.20 2.83 -4.33
N ALA A 89 -4.74 2.22 -3.24
CA ALA A 89 -5.29 2.36 -1.91
C ALA A 89 -4.18 2.84 -0.96
N VAL A 90 -4.52 3.79 -0.09
CA VAL A 90 -3.64 4.32 0.97
C VAL A 90 -4.49 4.52 2.23
N PRO A 91 -3.91 4.60 3.44
CA PRO A 91 -4.64 5.03 4.63
C PRO A 91 -5.34 6.38 4.39
N ASP A 92 -6.62 6.47 4.74
CA ASP A 92 -7.44 7.67 4.54
C ASP A 92 -7.23 8.67 5.68
N LEU A 93 -6.33 9.63 5.49
CA LEU A 93 -6.08 10.67 6.49
C LEU A 93 -7.36 11.45 6.84
N GLU A 94 -8.22 11.75 5.86
CA GLU A 94 -9.48 12.46 6.12
C GLU A 94 -10.41 11.61 6.99
N GLY A 95 -10.60 10.36 6.65
CA GLY A 95 -11.44 9.43 7.41
C GLY A 95 -10.91 9.20 8.82
N ILE A 96 -9.60 9.05 8.99
CA ILE A 96 -8.94 8.91 10.28
C ILE A 96 -9.12 10.17 11.12
N ALA A 97 -8.87 11.36 10.56
CA ALA A 97 -8.99 12.63 11.28
C ALA A 97 -10.45 12.89 11.72
N ARG A 98 -11.42 12.64 10.86
CA ARG A 98 -12.86 12.75 11.20
C ARG A 98 -13.24 11.76 12.29
N GLY A 99 -12.75 10.52 12.20
CA GLY A 99 -12.95 9.49 13.22
C GLY A 99 -12.35 9.90 14.57
N TYR A 100 -11.14 10.45 14.57
CA TYR A 100 -10.48 10.98 15.77
C TYR A 100 -11.33 12.08 16.43
N LEU A 101 -11.78 13.09 15.68
CA LEU A 101 -12.59 14.18 16.23
C LEU A 101 -13.93 13.68 16.78
N LYS A 102 -14.60 12.79 16.03
CA LYS A 102 -15.86 12.19 16.48
C LYS A 102 -15.70 11.44 17.80
N THR A 103 -14.68 10.58 17.90
CA THR A 103 -14.47 9.80 19.13
C THR A 103 -13.95 10.64 20.28
N LEU A 104 -13.25 11.76 20.02
CA LEU A 104 -12.86 12.74 21.05
C LEU A 104 -14.10 13.33 21.74
N GLU A 105 -15.09 13.76 20.94
CA GLU A 105 -16.34 14.30 21.45
C GLU A 105 -17.12 13.27 22.27
N SER A 106 -17.24 12.04 21.75
CA SER A 106 -17.94 10.95 22.46
C SER A 106 -17.25 10.57 23.77
N ALA A 107 -15.93 10.50 23.78
CA ALA A 107 -15.13 10.14 24.96
C ALA A 107 -15.24 11.17 26.10
N ALA A 108 -15.66 12.41 25.82
CA ALA A 108 -15.89 13.44 26.83
C ALA A 108 -17.00 13.07 27.83
N SER A 109 -17.87 12.10 27.51
CA SER A 109 -18.88 11.54 28.42
C SER A 109 -18.26 10.73 29.58
N GLY A 110 -17.02 10.26 29.43
CA GLY A 110 -16.35 9.37 30.37
C GLY A 110 -16.77 7.89 30.25
N ASP A 111 -17.55 7.54 29.21
CA ASP A 111 -17.89 6.15 28.93
C ASP A 111 -16.64 5.36 28.54
N GLU A 112 -16.48 4.16 29.09
CA GLU A 112 -15.27 3.33 28.92
C GLU A 112 -15.08 2.88 27.45
N LEU A 113 -16.17 2.52 26.77
CA LEU A 113 -16.14 2.09 25.37
C LEU A 113 -15.73 3.26 24.47
N GLU A 114 -16.33 4.44 24.66
CA GLU A 114 -16.01 5.63 23.86
C GLU A 114 -14.56 6.11 24.11
N MET A 115 -14.08 6.03 25.35
CA MET A 115 -12.69 6.30 25.67
C MET A 115 -11.75 5.29 24.99
N ALA A 116 -12.12 4.01 24.91
CA ALA A 116 -11.34 2.98 24.21
C ALA A 116 -11.34 3.21 22.70
N ASN A 117 -12.47 3.60 22.11
CA ASN A 117 -12.59 3.97 20.70
C ASN A 117 -11.69 5.17 20.37
N HIS A 118 -11.69 6.20 21.23
CA HIS A 118 -10.84 7.37 21.05
C HIS A 118 -9.34 7.02 21.15
N ARG A 119 -8.96 6.19 22.11
CA ARG A 119 -7.56 5.69 22.20
C ARG A 119 -7.14 5.00 20.92
N TRP A 120 -8.01 4.14 20.35
CA TRP A 120 -7.74 3.49 19.08
C TRP A 120 -7.55 4.51 17.94
N MET A 121 -8.46 5.48 17.76
CA MET A 121 -8.35 6.49 16.70
C MET A 121 -7.10 7.36 16.88
N THR A 122 -6.65 7.60 18.10
CA THR A 122 -5.38 8.29 18.37
C THR A 122 -4.19 7.47 17.87
N LEU A 123 -4.20 6.16 18.12
CA LEU A 123 -3.15 5.26 17.61
C LEU A 123 -3.17 5.20 16.08
N GLU A 124 -4.34 5.05 15.47
CA GLU A 124 -4.50 5.00 14.01
C GLU A 124 -3.98 6.28 13.34
N LEU A 125 -4.19 7.44 13.96
CA LEU A 125 -3.72 8.73 13.47
C LEU A 125 -2.19 8.91 13.56
N ILE A 126 -1.56 8.40 14.63
CA ILE A 126 -0.19 8.80 14.98
C ILE A 126 0.80 7.64 14.93
N ASP A 127 0.44 6.43 15.43
CA ASP A 127 1.39 5.36 15.73
C ASP A 127 2.26 4.99 14.54
N GLN A 128 1.66 4.83 13.36
CA GLN A 128 2.38 4.39 12.17
C GLN A 128 3.42 5.39 11.66
N LEU A 129 3.31 6.68 12.03
CA LEU A 129 4.26 7.74 11.69
C LEU A 129 5.46 7.80 12.66
N VAL A 130 5.23 7.45 13.94
CA VAL A 130 6.20 7.69 15.03
C VAL A 130 6.73 6.42 15.68
N ARG A 131 6.18 5.26 15.39
CA ARG A 131 6.57 3.98 16.02
C ARG A 131 8.06 3.68 15.81
N GLN A 132 8.66 3.02 16.80
CA GLN A 132 10.08 2.65 16.83
C GLN A 132 10.33 1.15 16.76
N ARG A 133 9.25 0.36 16.64
CA ARG A 133 9.26 -1.11 16.58
C ARG A 133 8.18 -1.63 15.66
N GLY A 134 8.36 -2.82 15.11
CA GLY A 134 7.36 -3.46 14.27
C GLY A 134 6.02 -3.62 15.01
N GLY A 135 4.92 -3.30 14.32
CA GLY A 135 3.57 -3.28 14.86
C GLY A 135 3.23 -2.08 15.73
N GLY A 136 4.21 -1.42 16.36
CA GLY A 136 3.97 -0.23 17.19
C GLY A 136 3.03 -0.47 18.38
N GLU A 137 2.38 0.57 18.84
CA GLU A 137 1.35 0.50 19.89
C GLU A 137 0.02 -0.03 19.32
N MET A 138 -0.28 0.26 18.03
CA MET A 138 -1.42 -0.34 17.34
C MET A 138 -1.36 -1.86 17.39
N GLY A 139 -0.21 -2.46 17.07
CA GLY A 139 -0.03 -3.90 17.10
C GLY A 139 -0.29 -4.48 18.50
N GLN A 140 0.14 -3.80 19.57
CA GLN A 140 -0.16 -4.24 20.94
C GLN A 140 -1.66 -4.16 21.26
N ALA A 141 -2.32 -3.07 20.88
CA ALA A 141 -3.75 -2.90 21.07
C ALA A 141 -4.57 -3.97 20.32
N MET A 142 -4.16 -4.32 19.09
CA MET A 142 -4.79 -5.39 18.30
C MET A 142 -4.69 -6.78 18.94
N TRP A 143 -3.61 -7.05 19.69
CA TRP A 143 -3.43 -8.33 20.36
C TRP A 143 -4.18 -8.42 21.69
N ASN A 144 -4.65 -7.32 22.24
CA ASN A 144 -5.46 -7.29 23.45
C ASN A 144 -6.90 -7.76 23.14
N ARG A 145 -7.12 -9.08 23.23
CA ARG A 145 -8.43 -9.69 22.93
C ARG A 145 -9.51 -9.37 23.97
N ASP A 146 -9.14 -8.84 25.10
CA ASP A 146 -10.05 -8.46 26.19
C ASP A 146 -10.47 -6.98 26.09
N SER A 147 -10.08 -6.30 25.01
CA SER A 147 -10.44 -4.91 24.80
C SER A 147 -11.94 -4.76 24.56
N VAL A 148 -12.58 -3.83 25.28
CA VAL A 148 -14.02 -3.55 25.20
C VAL A 148 -14.46 -3.09 23.81
N ASN A 149 -13.54 -2.54 22.99
CA ASN A 149 -13.81 -1.96 21.67
C ASN A 149 -13.34 -2.82 20.49
N LEU A 150 -13.20 -4.12 20.70
CA LEU A 150 -12.66 -5.04 19.68
C LEU A 150 -13.46 -5.00 18.34
N GLU A 151 -14.78 -4.84 18.43
CA GLU A 151 -15.64 -4.72 17.25
C GLU A 151 -15.35 -3.42 16.47
N PHE A 152 -15.20 -2.30 17.19
CA PHE A 152 -14.81 -1.04 16.58
C PHE A 152 -13.46 -1.16 15.87
N VAL A 153 -12.45 -1.72 16.52
CA VAL A 153 -11.14 -1.96 15.91
C VAL A 153 -11.25 -2.81 14.64
N ARG A 154 -12.03 -3.90 14.68
CA ARG A 154 -12.27 -4.75 13.49
C ARG A 154 -12.95 -3.99 12.35
N SER A 155 -13.90 -3.11 12.67
CA SER A 155 -14.57 -2.30 11.66
C SER A 155 -13.61 -1.33 10.95
N ARG A 156 -12.51 -0.95 11.62
CA ARG A 156 -11.50 -0.03 11.07
C ARG A 156 -10.46 -0.75 10.21
N ILE A 157 -9.88 -1.84 10.71
CA ILE A 157 -8.73 -2.50 10.07
C ILE A 157 -9.09 -3.76 9.28
N GLY A 158 -10.35 -4.18 9.31
CA GLY A 158 -10.83 -5.31 8.51
C GLY A 158 -10.09 -6.61 8.75
N GLY A 159 -9.61 -7.22 7.66
CA GLY A 159 -8.94 -8.52 7.66
C GLY A 159 -7.56 -8.55 8.29
N GLU A 160 -6.92 -7.42 8.58
CA GLU A 160 -5.55 -7.38 9.14
C GLU A 160 -5.44 -8.07 10.51
N MET A 161 -6.53 -8.15 11.27
CA MET A 161 -6.56 -8.90 12.53
C MET A 161 -6.37 -10.41 12.39
N GLY A 162 -6.53 -10.99 11.19
CA GLY A 162 -6.51 -12.44 10.96
C GLY A 162 -5.24 -12.99 10.31
N ASP A 163 -4.49 -12.18 9.59
CA ASP A 163 -3.47 -12.63 8.64
C ASP A 163 -2.09 -12.94 9.21
N HIS A 164 -1.90 -12.83 10.52
CA HIS A 164 -0.62 -13.16 11.16
C HIS A 164 -0.39 -14.66 11.45
N LYS A 165 -1.17 -15.58 10.85
CA LYS A 165 -0.77 -16.98 10.83
C LYS A 165 0.51 -17.12 10.02
N ASN A 166 1.63 -17.33 10.71
CA ASN A 166 2.94 -17.68 10.17
C ASN A 166 2.82 -18.76 9.10
N SER A 167 2.65 -18.39 7.85
CA SER A 167 2.94 -19.28 6.74
C SER A 167 4.46 -19.31 6.57
N GLY A 168 5.11 -20.18 7.32
CA GLY A 168 6.54 -20.42 7.23
C GLY A 168 6.88 -21.01 5.87
N THR A 169 7.07 -20.17 4.86
CA THR A 169 7.71 -20.59 3.61
C THR A 169 9.14 -21.05 3.96
N ARG A 170 9.46 -22.31 3.65
CA ARG A 170 10.81 -22.86 3.82
C ARG A 170 11.80 -21.99 3.04
N LYS A 171 12.59 -21.21 3.76
CA LYS A 171 13.64 -20.36 3.16
C LYS A 171 14.68 -21.23 2.49
N THR A 172 15.08 -20.88 1.28
CA THR A 172 16.19 -21.53 0.57
C THR A 172 17.52 -21.31 1.30
N VAL A 173 18.49 -22.19 1.05
CA VAL A 173 19.83 -22.10 1.68
C VAL A 173 20.48 -20.75 1.39
N SER A 174 20.37 -20.24 0.16
CA SER A 174 20.88 -18.92 -0.24
C SER A 174 20.23 -17.76 0.54
N GLN A 175 18.92 -17.82 0.76
CA GLN A 175 18.18 -16.82 1.57
C GLN A 175 18.60 -16.89 3.05
N ARG A 176 18.91 -18.07 3.57
CA ARG A 176 19.42 -18.24 4.95
C ARG A 176 20.82 -17.64 5.08
N LEU A 177 21.70 -17.92 4.11
CA LEU A 177 23.08 -17.40 4.08
C LEU A 177 23.08 -15.86 3.97
N GLY A 178 22.28 -15.30 3.04
CA GLY A 178 22.12 -13.85 2.88
C GLY A 178 21.63 -13.17 4.16
N LYS A 179 20.71 -13.81 4.91
CA LYS A 179 20.23 -13.30 6.18
C LYS A 179 21.31 -13.32 7.28
N VAL A 180 22.13 -14.37 7.32
CA VAL A 180 23.28 -14.47 8.25
C VAL A 180 24.27 -13.37 7.99
N VAL A 181 24.69 -13.17 6.74
CA VAL A 181 25.63 -12.10 6.35
C VAL A 181 25.06 -10.71 6.65
N SER A 182 23.78 -10.48 6.34
CA SER A 182 23.11 -9.21 6.67
C SER A 182 23.07 -8.95 8.18
N ASN A 183 22.75 -9.98 8.99
CA ASN A 183 22.75 -9.86 10.44
C ASN A 183 24.15 -9.58 10.99
N LEU A 184 25.19 -10.26 10.46
CA LEU A 184 26.56 -10.04 10.89
C LEU A 184 27.01 -8.60 10.60
N ARG A 185 26.72 -8.08 9.41
CA ARG A 185 26.97 -6.66 9.06
C ARG A 185 26.26 -5.69 10.00
N LYS A 186 24.99 -5.95 10.32
CA LYS A 186 24.23 -5.10 11.27
C LYS A 186 24.84 -5.12 12.66
N HIS A 187 25.27 -6.29 13.16
CA HIS A 187 25.91 -6.39 14.46
C HIS A 187 27.29 -5.70 14.49
N ALA A 188 28.08 -5.85 13.44
CA ALA A 188 29.37 -5.18 13.32
C ALA A 188 29.21 -3.64 13.28
N ALA A 189 28.26 -3.14 12.46
CA ALA A 189 27.96 -1.71 12.42
C ALA A 189 27.46 -1.18 13.79
N LEU A 190 26.58 -1.93 14.46
CA LEU A 190 26.07 -1.55 15.77
C LEU A 190 27.18 -1.53 16.84
N ALA A 191 28.12 -2.48 16.79
CA ALA A 191 29.28 -2.53 17.68
C ALA A 191 30.22 -1.33 17.42
N ALA A 192 30.51 -1.02 16.15
CA ALA A 192 31.34 0.13 15.77
C ALA A 192 30.72 1.46 16.25
N VAL A 193 29.44 1.68 15.97
CA VAL A 193 28.73 2.89 16.42
C VAL A 193 28.69 2.98 17.94
N THR A 194 28.51 1.83 18.63
CA THR A 194 28.53 1.80 20.10
C THR A 194 29.92 2.15 20.68
N LEU A 195 30.97 1.74 20.00
CA LEU A 195 32.33 2.03 20.41
C LEU A 195 32.67 3.54 20.24
N ILE A 196 32.16 4.17 19.14
CA ILE A 196 32.44 5.57 18.81
C ILE A 196 31.60 6.54 19.66
N ASP A 197 30.28 6.28 19.74
CA ASP A 197 29.29 7.23 20.30
C ASP A 197 28.44 6.63 21.43
N GLY A 198 28.88 5.52 22.00
CA GLY A 198 28.28 4.91 23.19
C GLY A 198 26.80 4.50 22.98
N LYS A 199 26.02 4.65 24.08
CA LYS A 199 24.59 4.29 24.10
C LYS A 199 23.75 5.17 23.17
N THR A 200 24.10 6.42 23.02
CA THR A 200 23.38 7.41 22.19
C THR A 200 23.48 7.03 20.71
N GLY A 201 24.69 6.80 20.21
CA GLY A 201 24.88 6.37 18.83
C GLY A 201 24.22 5.03 18.54
N ARG A 202 24.26 4.10 19.48
CA ARG A 202 23.55 2.82 19.37
C ARG A 202 22.05 3.01 19.23
N ALA A 203 21.42 3.91 20.01
CA ALA A 203 20.00 4.21 19.94
C ALA A 203 19.64 4.86 18.59
N ALA A 204 20.39 5.89 18.17
CA ALA A 204 20.22 6.58 16.90
C ALA A 204 20.34 5.63 15.69
N TYR A 205 21.35 4.72 15.71
CA TYR A 205 21.51 3.72 14.65
C TYR A 205 20.31 2.75 14.57
N ARG A 206 19.79 2.31 15.71
CA ARG A 206 18.62 1.41 15.75
C ARG A 206 17.38 2.11 15.22
N GLU A 207 17.12 3.33 15.67
CA GLU A 207 15.98 4.11 15.20
C GLU A 207 16.10 4.40 13.70
N GLY A 208 17.24 4.91 13.22
CA GLY A 208 17.47 5.15 11.81
C GLY A 208 17.32 3.90 10.95
N SER A 209 17.85 2.75 11.43
CA SER A 209 17.68 1.46 10.74
C SER A 209 16.23 0.99 10.70
N PHE A 210 15.46 1.22 11.76
CA PHE A 210 14.05 0.89 11.79
C PHE A 210 13.25 1.80 10.84
N ARG A 211 13.52 3.10 10.83
CA ARG A 211 12.89 4.06 9.91
C ARG A 211 13.16 3.73 8.44
N GLN A 212 14.24 3.01 8.13
CA GLN A 212 14.57 2.54 6.76
C GLN A 212 14.04 1.14 6.44
N SER A 213 13.34 0.48 7.38
CA SER A 213 12.85 -0.89 7.18
C SER A 213 11.65 -1.01 6.25
N GLY A 214 10.95 0.09 5.99
CA GLY A 214 9.68 0.10 5.28
C GLY A 214 8.46 -0.13 6.18
N GLU A 215 8.65 -0.18 7.51
CA GLU A 215 7.58 -0.43 8.48
C GLU A 215 6.77 0.83 8.85
N ILE A 216 7.37 2.01 8.71
CA ILE A 216 6.73 3.25 9.10
C ILE A 216 6.08 3.95 7.91
N HIS A 217 5.00 4.67 8.18
CA HIS A 217 4.45 5.62 7.22
C HIS A 217 5.32 6.88 7.22
N ARG A 218 5.75 7.29 6.05
CA ARG A 218 6.55 8.50 5.85
C ARG A 218 5.70 9.68 5.45
N TRP A 219 4.49 9.41 4.98
CA TRP A 219 3.50 10.39 4.59
C TRP A 219 2.10 9.83 4.73
N MET A 220 1.11 10.73 4.84
CA MET A 220 -0.31 10.39 4.83
C MET A 220 -1.01 11.18 3.74
N TYR A 221 -2.04 10.60 3.16
CA TYR A 221 -2.79 11.20 2.07
C TYR A 221 -4.27 11.32 2.43
N ASP A 222 -4.88 12.42 1.99
CA ASP A 222 -6.31 12.58 1.84
C ASP A 222 -6.70 12.67 0.36
N ARG A 223 -8.00 12.75 0.09
CA ARG A 223 -8.51 12.78 -1.30
C ARG A 223 -8.01 13.98 -2.11
N ILE A 224 -7.66 15.10 -1.48
CA ILE A 224 -7.17 16.29 -2.17
C ILE A 224 -5.68 16.15 -2.48
N SER A 225 -4.87 15.93 -1.45
CA SER A 225 -3.41 15.83 -1.59
C SER A 225 -2.98 14.68 -2.50
N LEU A 226 -3.72 13.54 -2.48
CA LEU A 226 -3.46 12.43 -3.38
C LEU A 226 -3.84 12.75 -4.83
N ALA A 227 -4.98 13.44 -5.04
CA ALA A 227 -5.38 13.85 -6.39
C ALA A 227 -4.41 14.89 -6.98
N GLU A 228 -3.94 15.86 -6.18
CA GLU A 228 -2.91 16.83 -6.57
C GLU A 228 -1.60 16.12 -6.96
N LEU A 229 -1.11 15.19 -6.14
CA LEU A 229 0.08 14.41 -6.44
C LEU A 229 -0.04 13.64 -7.77
N LEU A 230 -1.17 12.98 -8.01
CA LEU A 230 -1.42 12.29 -9.28
C LEU A 230 -1.44 13.25 -10.47
N GLN A 231 -2.04 14.44 -10.29
CA GLN A 231 -2.07 15.47 -11.33
C GLN A 231 -0.67 16.04 -11.60
N GLU A 232 0.14 16.31 -10.58
CA GLU A 232 1.54 16.74 -10.70
C GLU A 232 2.38 15.73 -11.52
N VAL A 233 2.20 14.44 -11.27
CA VAL A 233 2.87 13.37 -12.03
C VAL A 233 2.34 13.27 -13.47
N GLY A 234 1.22 13.95 -13.77
CA GLY A 234 0.63 14.05 -15.10
C GLY A 234 -0.41 12.96 -15.41
N TYR A 235 -1.04 12.40 -14.40
CA TYR A 235 -2.29 11.65 -14.56
C TYR A 235 -3.46 12.61 -14.78
N ARG A 236 -4.60 12.09 -15.25
CA ARG A 236 -5.85 12.84 -15.44
C ARG A 236 -7.02 12.06 -14.82
N ASN A 237 -8.12 12.77 -14.60
CA ASN A 237 -9.37 12.18 -14.10
C ASN A 237 -9.18 11.40 -12.79
N ALA A 238 -8.33 11.91 -11.89
CA ALA A 238 -8.21 11.36 -10.55
C ALA A 238 -9.58 11.45 -9.85
N SER A 239 -10.04 10.33 -9.29
CA SER A 239 -11.33 10.25 -8.61
C SER A 239 -11.31 9.21 -7.51
N VAL A 240 -11.95 9.53 -6.39
CA VAL A 240 -12.20 8.59 -5.31
C VAL A 240 -13.11 7.47 -5.82
N GLN A 241 -12.79 6.26 -5.42
CA GLN A 241 -13.54 5.05 -5.71
C GLN A 241 -14.00 4.40 -4.41
N THR A 242 -14.89 3.42 -4.52
CA THR A 242 -15.13 2.46 -3.43
C THR A 242 -14.28 1.21 -3.65
N ALA A 243 -14.21 0.32 -2.67
CA ALA A 243 -13.56 -0.97 -2.85
C ALA A 243 -14.24 -1.83 -3.95
N GLU A 244 -15.51 -1.55 -4.26
CA GLU A 244 -16.34 -2.28 -5.24
C GLU A 244 -16.26 -1.69 -6.64
N SER A 245 -16.11 -0.36 -6.73
CA SER A 245 -16.13 0.35 -8.01
C SER A 245 -14.73 0.49 -8.61
N SER A 246 -14.59 0.20 -9.89
CA SER A 246 -13.33 0.38 -10.62
C SER A 246 -13.57 0.61 -12.11
N ARG A 247 -12.67 1.39 -12.73
CA ARG A 247 -12.57 1.50 -14.19
C ARG A 247 -11.82 0.31 -14.80
N ILE A 248 -11.14 -0.50 -13.99
CA ILE A 248 -10.49 -1.73 -14.42
C ILE A 248 -11.57 -2.78 -14.58
N THR A 249 -11.70 -3.34 -15.77
CA THR A 249 -12.73 -4.35 -16.07
C THR A 249 -12.61 -5.53 -15.10
N SER A 250 -13.73 -5.94 -14.53
CA SER A 250 -13.82 -7.09 -13.60
C SER A 250 -12.90 -7.01 -12.38
N PHE A 251 -12.51 -5.80 -11.94
CA PHE A 251 -11.55 -5.64 -10.84
C PHE A 251 -11.96 -6.38 -9.56
N ASP A 252 -13.24 -6.34 -9.20
CA ASP A 252 -13.75 -6.98 -7.99
C ASP A 252 -13.58 -8.51 -8.01
N SER A 253 -13.57 -9.14 -9.19
CA SER A 253 -13.34 -10.59 -9.33
C SER A 253 -11.93 -11.02 -8.92
N TYR A 254 -10.95 -10.10 -8.91
CA TYR A 254 -9.58 -10.38 -8.47
C TYR A 254 -9.41 -10.34 -6.95
N GLN A 255 -10.42 -9.89 -6.22
CA GLN A 255 -10.46 -9.86 -4.75
C GLN A 255 -9.26 -9.16 -4.11
N LEU A 256 -8.78 -8.08 -4.72
CA LEU A 256 -7.63 -7.33 -4.23
C LEU A 256 -8.00 -6.34 -3.12
N ASP A 257 -9.13 -5.63 -3.25
CA ASP A 257 -9.64 -4.70 -2.23
C ASP A 257 -10.72 -5.30 -1.34
N ARG A 258 -11.38 -6.36 -1.80
CA ARG A 258 -12.38 -7.14 -1.05
C ARG A 258 -11.95 -8.59 -0.92
N ASP A 259 -12.49 -9.30 0.05
CA ASP A 259 -12.29 -10.74 0.19
C ASP A 259 -13.38 -11.55 -0.52
N GLU A 260 -13.30 -12.88 -0.47
CA GLU A 260 -14.27 -13.80 -1.04
C GLU A 260 -15.70 -13.65 -0.48
N ARG A 261 -15.85 -13.03 0.68
CA ARG A 261 -17.12 -12.75 1.35
C ARG A 261 -17.67 -11.37 1.00
N GLY A 262 -16.96 -10.64 0.14
CA GLY A 262 -17.30 -9.27 -0.24
C GLY A 262 -16.97 -8.23 0.84
N GLN A 263 -16.21 -8.58 1.87
CA GLN A 263 -15.78 -7.63 2.90
C GLN A 263 -14.56 -6.84 2.43
N VAL A 264 -14.57 -5.54 2.70
CA VAL A 264 -13.42 -4.68 2.39
C VAL A 264 -12.23 -5.12 3.24
N ARG A 265 -11.10 -5.40 2.60
CA ARG A 265 -9.89 -5.90 3.30
C ARG A 265 -9.31 -4.87 4.25
N LYS A 266 -9.34 -3.60 3.86
CA LYS A 266 -8.81 -2.46 4.61
C LYS A 266 -9.81 -1.31 4.57
N PRO A 267 -10.80 -1.32 5.48
CA PRO A 267 -11.89 -0.33 5.50
C PRO A 267 -11.45 1.11 5.76
N ASP A 268 -10.29 1.30 6.38
CA ASP A 268 -9.65 2.58 6.68
C ASP A 268 -8.93 3.20 5.48
N SER A 269 -9.10 2.65 4.27
CA SER A 269 -8.40 3.09 3.08
C SER A 269 -9.17 4.10 2.25
N LEU A 270 -8.43 5.05 1.70
CA LEU A 270 -8.81 5.86 0.55
C LEU A 270 -8.45 5.11 -0.74
N PHE A 271 -9.47 4.74 -1.52
CA PHE A 271 -9.30 4.16 -2.85
C PHE A 271 -9.38 5.27 -3.89
N MET A 272 -8.42 5.34 -4.80
CA MET A 272 -8.42 6.32 -5.87
C MET A 272 -7.95 5.72 -7.19
N GLU A 273 -8.55 6.21 -8.28
CA GLU A 273 -8.12 5.88 -9.63
C GLU A 273 -7.78 7.12 -10.43
N ALA A 274 -6.80 6.98 -11.33
CA ALA A 274 -6.45 8.00 -12.30
C ALA A 274 -6.03 7.36 -13.63
N VAL A 275 -6.05 8.13 -14.71
CA VAL A 275 -5.81 7.63 -16.06
C VAL A 275 -4.55 8.27 -16.63
N LYS A 276 -3.71 7.49 -17.31
CA LYS A 276 -2.64 8.01 -18.14
C LYS A 276 -3.25 8.69 -19.36
N PRO A 277 -2.92 9.96 -19.64
CA PRO A 277 -3.46 10.66 -20.81
C PRO A 277 -3.22 9.91 -22.11
N LEU A 278 -4.16 10.05 -23.05
CA LEU A 278 -3.93 9.60 -24.42
C LEU A 278 -2.84 10.44 -25.07
N THR A 279 -1.99 9.84 -25.89
CA THR A 279 -1.09 10.59 -26.75
C THR A 279 -1.89 11.18 -27.92
N ILE A 280 -1.44 12.31 -28.48
CA ILE A 280 -2.11 12.97 -29.63
C ILE A 280 -2.34 11.97 -30.78
N ALA A 281 -1.37 11.09 -31.04
CA ALA A 281 -1.49 10.03 -32.06
C ALA A 281 -2.61 9.01 -31.74
N HIS A 282 -2.76 8.62 -30.48
CA HIS A 282 -3.83 7.70 -30.04
C HIS A 282 -5.21 8.36 -30.09
N ALA A 283 -5.30 9.63 -29.70
CA ALA A 283 -6.54 10.39 -29.78
C ALA A 283 -7.04 10.48 -31.23
N ALA A 284 -6.15 10.80 -32.16
CA ALA A 284 -6.47 10.86 -33.59
C ALA A 284 -6.92 9.50 -34.18
N SER A 285 -6.30 8.39 -33.73
CA SER A 285 -6.69 7.03 -34.18
C SER A 285 -8.08 6.64 -33.69
N ILE A 286 -8.43 6.95 -32.43
CA ILE A 286 -9.77 6.66 -31.86
C ILE A 286 -10.83 7.49 -32.58
N GLU A 287 -10.53 8.76 -32.89
CA GLU A 287 -11.46 9.65 -33.61
C GLU A 287 -11.69 9.21 -35.05
N ALA A 288 -10.64 8.71 -35.71
CA ALA A 288 -10.75 8.12 -37.03
C ALA A 288 -11.62 6.84 -37.04
N SER A 289 -11.44 5.96 -36.06
CA SER A 289 -12.23 4.73 -35.93
C SER A 289 -13.71 5.00 -35.63
N ARG A 290 -14.04 6.09 -34.92
CA ARG A 290 -15.44 6.48 -34.64
C ARG A 290 -16.16 7.09 -35.84
N LYS A 291 -15.42 7.59 -36.84
CA LYS A 291 -16.00 8.16 -38.06
C LYS A 291 -16.30 7.08 -39.12
N VAL A 292 -15.82 5.87 -38.94
CA VAL A 292 -15.98 4.73 -39.88
C VAL A 292 -17.03 3.72 -39.39
N ALA A 293 -17.48 3.83 -38.15
CA ALA A 293 -18.57 3.04 -37.56
C ALA A 293 -19.89 3.85 -37.54
#